data_591710ddca6f28b6b5eda05625c2aafb
#
_entry.id   591710ddca6f28b6b5eda05625c2aafb
#
_cell.length_a   1.000
_cell.length_b   1.000
_cell.length_c   1.000
_cell.angle_alpha   90.00
_cell.angle_beta   90.00
_cell.angle_gamma   90.00
#
_symmetry.space_group_name_H-M   'P 1'
#
loop_
_entity.id
_entity.type
_entity.pdbx_description
1 polymer ?
#
loop_
_entity_poly.entity_id
_entity_poly.type
_entity_poly.pdbx_seq_one_letter_code
_entity_poly.pdbx_strand_id
1 'polypeptide(L)'
;MAKDAPAKANWPVFRSLANFRPSDLPADFIAGLTLAAIAIPEQMATARLGGFSPQIGFFAFVAGSLGFALLGNNRFLSCGADSTITPIFAGGLALLAVSGSPDYQALAVALALLVGLILVVGSLFRLGWIANLLSTPVTVGFLAGIAVHILVSQMPGVLGLPAPHGPMLDRIAELARHLGEANVFTVGIGFGVLAVVAISETVSAKIPGALIGLVAATSAVVWAGLEAKGVGVVGTISGTLPAPSFPDISPESWVKLLPLALLIAIVVMVQTAATTRSFPSDPDQPADVDRDFLGAGAGSLLAGLFGAFPVNASPPRTGIVSETGGRSQLSGLIAASIVLALLIFGAALLRHVPNAALGGVLLFVALRIIRFRQIATIYRQSIGEFLLIVATAAAIIVLPIEQGVAVGIALSLLHGIWSTTRARLIQFDHKPDTTIWWPSNPNMPGERKPGVTVVGLQAPLSFLNASNFRADVLELIKSSMPKPRLLVLEASGILEIDFTAAQTLLELIKECRADGVTVAMARLESTRAQDAFARFGLYEVLPKDRIFFSVDDAVRKLTEKARSPESNEVR
;
A
#
# COMPACT_ATOMS: atom_id res chain seq x y z
N MET A 1 17.17 13.32 38.25
CA MET A 1 16.08 14.30 38.12
C MET A 1 15.63 14.30 36.65
N ALA A 2 14.64 13.49 36.32
CA ALA A 2 14.00 13.55 35.01
C ALA A 2 13.17 14.84 34.97
N LYS A 3 13.49 15.76 34.05
CA LYS A 3 12.65 16.92 33.77
C LYS A 3 11.32 16.39 33.25
N ASP A 4 10.25 16.66 33.97
CA ASP A 4 8.89 16.43 33.50
C ASP A 4 8.73 17.07 32.12
N ALA A 5 8.62 16.23 31.09
CA ALA A 5 8.25 16.71 29.76
C ALA A 5 6.83 17.29 29.87
N PRO A 6 6.57 18.51 29.37
CA PRO A 6 5.25 19.09 29.46
C PRO A 6 4.23 18.16 28.80
N ALA A 7 3.14 17.87 29.51
CA ALA A 7 2.04 17.06 29.01
C ALA A 7 1.62 17.58 27.63
N LYS A 8 1.71 16.75 26.59
CA LYS A 8 1.33 17.13 25.23
C LYS A 8 -0.12 17.61 25.23
N ALA A 9 -0.36 18.84 24.84
CA ALA A 9 -1.71 19.39 24.74
C ALA A 9 -2.53 18.50 23.75
N ASN A 10 -3.52 17.81 24.27
CA ASN A 10 -4.42 16.95 23.47
C ASN A 10 -5.49 17.79 22.79
N TRP A 11 -5.08 18.60 21.80
CA TRP A 11 -6.04 19.35 21.02
C TRP A 11 -6.82 18.39 20.12
N PRO A 12 -8.16 18.51 20.08
CA PRO A 12 -8.97 17.68 19.19
C PRO A 12 -8.77 18.04 17.71
N VAL A 13 -8.44 19.31 17.43
CA VAL A 13 -8.15 19.87 16.09
C VAL A 13 -6.78 20.54 16.09
N PHE A 14 -6.15 20.70 14.93
CA PHE A 14 -4.82 21.30 14.76
C PHE A 14 -3.74 20.70 15.67
N ARG A 15 -3.77 19.38 15.83
CA ARG A 15 -2.87 18.69 16.76
C ARG A 15 -1.39 18.90 16.46
N SER A 16 -1.03 19.00 15.18
CA SER A 16 0.35 19.29 14.76
C SER A 16 0.83 20.69 15.18
N LEU A 17 -0.11 21.62 15.43
CA LEU A 17 0.16 22.99 15.89
C LEU A 17 0.14 23.14 17.41
N ALA A 18 -0.32 22.14 18.16
CA ALA A 18 -0.47 22.22 19.61
C ALA A 18 0.85 22.54 20.35
N ASN A 19 2.01 22.18 19.77
CA ASN A 19 3.33 22.44 20.30
C ASN A 19 4.11 23.49 19.48
N PHE A 20 3.44 24.26 18.64
CA PHE A 20 4.07 25.28 17.81
C PHE A 20 4.74 26.36 18.66
N ARG A 21 5.97 26.72 18.27
CA ARG A 21 6.73 27.83 18.87
C ARG A 21 6.94 28.91 17.82
N PRO A 22 6.87 30.20 18.17
CA PRO A 22 7.13 31.28 17.22
C PRO A 22 8.52 31.18 16.55
N SER A 23 9.50 30.56 17.22
CA SER A 23 10.83 30.25 16.65
C SER A 23 10.80 29.26 15.49
N ASP A 24 9.72 28.49 15.32
CA ASP A 24 9.57 27.51 14.25
C ASP A 24 9.02 28.12 12.95
N LEU A 25 8.45 29.34 13.02
CA LEU A 25 7.85 30.04 11.89
C LEU A 25 8.78 30.20 10.67
N PRO A 26 10.06 30.59 10.81
CA PRO A 26 10.95 30.71 9.65
C PRO A 26 11.17 29.37 8.94
N ALA A 27 11.28 28.28 9.68
CA ALA A 27 11.47 26.94 9.13
C ALA A 27 10.20 26.49 8.37
N ASP A 28 9.02 26.66 8.98
CA ASP A 28 7.74 26.33 8.33
C ASP A 28 7.47 27.22 7.11
N PHE A 29 7.89 28.49 7.14
CA PHE A 29 7.76 29.39 5.99
C PHE A 29 8.63 28.96 4.81
N ILE A 30 9.90 28.59 5.05
CA ILE A 30 10.80 28.09 4.00
C ILE A 30 10.26 26.76 3.44
N ALA A 31 9.85 25.84 4.32
CA ALA A 31 9.28 24.58 3.90
C ALA A 31 7.98 24.78 3.10
N GLY A 32 7.11 25.70 3.52
CA GLY A 32 5.87 26.02 2.82
C GLY A 32 6.12 26.67 1.46
N LEU A 33 7.08 27.55 1.34
CA LEU A 33 7.46 28.16 0.06
C LEU A 33 8.00 27.12 -0.92
N THR A 34 8.89 26.23 -0.43
CA THR A 34 9.45 25.14 -1.25
C THR A 34 8.35 24.16 -1.67
N LEU A 35 7.44 23.82 -0.73
CA LEU A 35 6.30 22.96 -1.03
C LEU A 35 5.39 23.59 -2.10
N ALA A 36 5.06 24.88 -2.00
CA ALA A 36 4.24 25.58 -2.99
C ALA A 36 4.88 25.57 -4.38
N ALA A 37 6.20 25.81 -4.45
CA ALA A 37 6.94 25.83 -5.71
C ALA A 37 6.90 24.47 -6.46
N ILE A 38 6.78 23.38 -5.73
CA ILE A 38 6.67 22.03 -6.31
C ILE A 38 5.21 21.66 -6.54
N ALA A 39 4.33 22.00 -5.59
CA ALA A 39 2.91 21.70 -5.68
C ALA A 39 2.24 22.40 -6.88
N ILE A 40 2.55 23.66 -7.18
CA ILE A 40 1.91 24.41 -8.26
C ILE A 40 1.91 23.65 -9.58
N PRO A 41 3.07 23.29 -10.19
CA PRO A 41 3.07 22.54 -11.43
C PRO A 41 2.49 21.14 -11.31
N GLU A 42 2.72 20.46 -10.18
CA GLU A 42 2.23 19.10 -9.96
C GLU A 42 0.69 19.05 -9.86
N GLN A 43 0.08 19.97 -9.13
CA GLN A 43 -1.37 20.01 -8.98
C GLN A 43 -2.09 20.35 -10.28
N MET A 44 -1.54 21.28 -11.06
CA MET A 44 -2.06 21.61 -12.41
C MET A 44 -1.98 20.38 -13.34
N ALA A 45 -0.82 19.73 -13.37
CA ALA A 45 -0.57 18.58 -14.19
C ALA A 45 -1.47 17.39 -13.80
N THR A 46 -1.62 17.12 -12.49
CA THR A 46 -2.46 16.05 -11.96
C THR A 46 -3.96 16.28 -12.24
N ALA A 47 -4.45 17.52 -12.10
CA ALA A 47 -5.82 17.84 -12.48
C ALA A 47 -6.09 17.53 -13.96
N ARG A 48 -5.18 17.89 -14.84
CA ARG A 48 -5.27 17.57 -16.27
C ARG A 48 -5.21 16.08 -16.56
N LEU A 49 -4.35 15.34 -15.86
CA LEU A 49 -4.31 13.89 -15.93
C LEU A 49 -5.68 13.26 -15.64
N GLY A 50 -6.43 13.87 -14.71
CA GLY A 50 -7.80 13.48 -14.36
C GLY A 50 -8.88 13.96 -15.32
N GLY A 51 -8.54 14.75 -16.34
CA GLY A 51 -9.52 15.34 -17.26
C GLY A 51 -10.19 16.62 -16.73
N PHE A 52 -9.60 17.25 -15.70
CA PHE A 52 -10.11 18.49 -15.09
C PHE A 52 -9.30 19.71 -15.50
N SER A 53 -9.91 20.89 -15.36
CA SER A 53 -9.16 22.14 -15.48
C SER A 53 -8.12 22.27 -14.34
N PRO A 54 -6.95 22.90 -14.60
CA PRO A 54 -5.85 22.98 -13.63
C PRO A 54 -6.22 23.60 -12.29
N GLN A 55 -7.18 24.53 -12.26
CA GLN A 55 -7.68 25.15 -11.02
C GLN A 55 -8.28 24.17 -10.03
N ILE A 56 -8.91 23.09 -10.51
CA ILE A 56 -9.49 22.04 -9.66
C ILE A 56 -8.39 21.34 -8.84
N GLY A 57 -7.17 21.18 -9.42
CA GLY A 57 -6.02 20.67 -8.68
C GLY A 57 -5.61 21.59 -7.54
N PHE A 58 -5.67 22.90 -7.74
CA PHE A 58 -5.39 23.86 -6.66
C PHE A 58 -6.45 23.79 -5.55
N PHE A 59 -7.73 23.65 -5.88
CA PHE A 59 -8.78 23.45 -4.88
C PHE A 59 -8.56 22.16 -4.09
N ALA A 60 -8.22 21.05 -4.76
CA ALA A 60 -7.88 19.78 -4.12
C ALA A 60 -6.70 19.94 -3.15
N PHE A 61 -5.65 20.68 -3.54
CA PHE A 61 -4.48 20.90 -2.68
C PHE A 61 -4.80 21.77 -1.47
N VAL A 62 -5.53 22.88 -1.66
CA VAL A 62 -5.94 23.77 -0.57
C VAL A 62 -6.85 23.02 0.41
N ALA A 63 -7.85 22.31 -0.09
CA ALA A 63 -8.77 21.52 0.73
C ALA A 63 -8.04 20.38 1.46
N GLY A 64 -7.15 19.65 0.75
CA GLY A 64 -6.33 18.59 1.32
C GLY A 64 -5.42 19.10 2.44
N SER A 65 -4.71 20.21 2.21
CA SER A 65 -3.83 20.82 3.20
C SER A 65 -4.59 21.33 4.42
N LEU A 66 -5.74 21.98 4.21
CA LEU A 66 -6.59 22.48 5.29
C LEU A 66 -7.21 21.34 6.11
N GLY A 67 -7.82 20.35 5.46
CA GLY A 67 -8.45 19.21 6.12
C GLY A 67 -7.43 18.39 6.91
N PHE A 68 -6.23 18.18 6.34
CA PHE A 68 -5.18 17.46 7.03
C PHE A 68 -4.60 18.26 8.20
N ALA A 69 -4.39 19.56 8.05
CA ALA A 69 -3.94 20.41 9.16
C ALA A 69 -4.95 20.44 10.33
N LEU A 70 -6.26 20.41 10.01
CA LEU A 70 -7.35 20.40 11.01
C LEU A 70 -7.36 19.10 11.83
N LEU A 71 -7.33 17.94 11.19
CA LEU A 71 -7.64 16.66 11.81
C LEU A 71 -6.50 15.64 11.79
N GLY A 72 -5.48 15.79 10.95
CA GLY A 72 -4.31 14.93 10.86
C GLY A 72 -3.36 15.08 12.06
N ASN A 73 -2.42 14.15 12.18
CA ASN A 73 -1.44 14.12 13.25
C ASN A 73 -0.01 14.35 12.75
N ASN A 74 0.33 13.85 11.56
CA ASN A 74 1.69 13.97 11.03
C ASN A 74 2.01 15.43 10.66
N ARG A 75 3.15 15.94 11.15
CA ARG A 75 3.57 17.34 10.94
C ARG A 75 4.11 17.63 9.53
N PHE A 76 4.55 16.60 8.80
CA PHE A 76 5.19 16.75 7.49
C PHE A 76 4.26 16.41 6.32
N LEU A 77 3.21 15.60 6.57
CA LEU A 77 2.40 14.99 5.52
C LEU A 77 1.67 16.04 4.69
N SER A 78 1.92 16.02 3.38
CA SER A 78 1.26 16.89 2.40
C SER A 78 0.15 16.12 1.69
N CYS A 79 -1.08 16.63 1.80
CA CYS A 79 -2.28 16.08 1.17
C CYS A 79 -2.73 16.97 0.01
N GLY A 80 -3.17 16.37 -1.10
CA GLY A 80 -3.67 17.12 -2.27
C GLY A 80 -3.95 16.21 -3.45
N ALA A 81 -4.12 16.77 -4.65
CA ALA A 81 -4.20 15.98 -5.88
C ALA A 81 -2.95 15.10 -6.02
N ASP A 82 -3.15 13.85 -6.37
CA ASP A 82 -2.08 12.86 -6.43
C ASP A 82 -2.17 12.02 -7.70
N SER A 83 -1.04 11.89 -8.40
CA SER A 83 -0.96 11.21 -9.69
C SER A 83 -1.14 9.69 -9.60
N THR A 84 -1.10 9.08 -8.42
CA THR A 84 -1.29 7.64 -8.25
C THR A 84 -2.77 7.27 -8.23
N ILE A 85 -3.63 8.07 -7.58
CA ILE A 85 -5.07 7.81 -7.53
C ILE A 85 -5.83 8.41 -8.71
N THR A 86 -5.29 9.47 -9.32
CA THR A 86 -5.97 10.20 -10.40
C THR A 86 -6.30 9.30 -11.61
N PRO A 87 -5.40 8.47 -12.15
CA PRO A 87 -5.75 7.57 -13.24
C PRO A 87 -6.82 6.55 -12.88
N ILE A 88 -6.88 6.13 -11.61
CA ILE A 88 -7.88 5.16 -11.12
C ILE A 88 -9.27 5.77 -11.21
N PHE A 89 -9.48 6.94 -10.58
CA PHE A 89 -10.81 7.54 -10.61
C PHE A 89 -11.16 8.11 -11.97
N ALA A 90 -10.19 8.63 -12.71
CA ALA A 90 -10.45 9.12 -14.07
C ALA A 90 -10.90 7.99 -15.00
N GLY A 91 -10.29 6.79 -14.92
CA GLY A 91 -10.72 5.61 -15.65
C GLY A 91 -12.14 5.18 -15.26
N GLY A 92 -12.41 5.03 -13.96
CA GLY A 92 -13.73 4.63 -13.48
C GLY A 92 -14.85 5.64 -13.80
N LEU A 93 -14.58 6.95 -13.66
CA LEU A 93 -15.54 8.00 -14.00
C LEU A 93 -15.80 8.09 -15.50
N ALA A 94 -14.80 7.84 -16.35
CA ALA A 94 -14.95 7.86 -17.81
C ALA A 94 -15.91 6.78 -18.34
N LEU A 95 -16.18 5.73 -17.55
CA LEU A 95 -17.21 4.73 -17.87
C LEU A 95 -18.64 5.24 -17.60
N LEU A 96 -18.79 6.29 -16.80
CA LEU A 96 -20.07 6.82 -16.34
C LEU A 96 -20.44 8.15 -17.01
N ALA A 97 -19.43 8.97 -17.36
CA ALA A 97 -19.64 10.28 -17.99
C ALA A 97 -18.46 10.67 -18.88
N VAL A 98 -18.72 11.56 -19.84
CA VAL A 98 -17.67 12.08 -20.75
C VAL A 98 -16.72 12.98 -19.95
N SER A 99 -15.42 12.73 -20.08
CA SER A 99 -14.39 13.53 -19.41
C SER A 99 -14.52 15.02 -19.72
N GLY A 100 -14.46 15.85 -18.69
CA GLY A 100 -14.64 17.30 -18.78
C GLY A 100 -16.07 17.80 -18.83
N SER A 101 -17.08 16.91 -18.84
CA SER A 101 -18.50 17.30 -18.76
C SER A 101 -18.89 17.74 -17.34
N PRO A 102 -19.99 18.52 -17.17
CA PRO A 102 -20.53 18.84 -15.84
C PRO A 102 -20.86 17.58 -15.02
N ASP A 103 -21.42 16.54 -15.66
CA ASP A 103 -21.74 15.28 -15.01
C ASP A 103 -20.48 14.57 -14.49
N TYR A 104 -19.39 14.57 -15.26
CA TYR A 104 -18.10 14.03 -14.85
C TYR A 104 -17.58 14.74 -13.60
N GLN A 105 -17.70 16.07 -13.55
CA GLN A 105 -17.29 16.86 -12.40
C GLN A 105 -18.19 16.57 -11.18
N ALA A 106 -19.50 16.47 -11.36
CA ALA A 106 -20.44 16.14 -10.28
C ALA A 106 -20.15 14.74 -9.69
N LEU A 107 -19.86 13.76 -10.53
CA LEU A 107 -19.48 12.41 -10.11
C LEU A 107 -18.14 12.41 -9.36
N ALA A 108 -17.15 13.21 -9.78
CA ALA A 108 -15.86 13.32 -9.10
C ALA A 108 -16.01 13.96 -7.71
N VAL A 109 -16.86 14.96 -7.58
CA VAL A 109 -17.25 15.60 -6.31
C VAL A 109 -17.90 14.57 -5.37
N ALA A 110 -18.88 13.82 -5.87
CA ALA A 110 -19.54 12.76 -5.11
C ALA A 110 -18.56 11.68 -4.67
N LEU A 111 -17.65 11.31 -5.55
CA LEU A 111 -16.58 10.35 -5.25
C LEU A 111 -15.66 10.86 -4.14
N ALA A 112 -15.29 12.15 -4.17
CA ALA A 112 -14.49 12.77 -3.10
C ALA A 112 -15.18 12.71 -1.74
N LEU A 113 -16.50 12.97 -1.72
CA LEU A 113 -17.32 12.89 -0.50
C LEU A 113 -17.40 11.43 0.01
N LEU A 114 -17.61 10.45 -0.88
CA LEU A 114 -17.64 9.03 -0.50
C LEU A 114 -16.28 8.56 0.04
N VAL A 115 -15.19 8.84 -0.67
CA VAL A 115 -13.83 8.49 -0.24
C VAL A 115 -13.52 9.15 1.11
N GLY A 116 -13.82 10.43 1.25
CA GLY A 116 -13.62 11.16 2.51
C GLY A 116 -14.41 10.54 3.66
N LEU A 117 -15.68 10.18 3.43
CA LEU A 117 -16.52 9.52 4.43
C LEU A 117 -15.95 8.14 4.82
N ILE A 118 -15.54 7.33 3.84
CA ILE A 118 -14.94 5.99 4.09
C ILE A 118 -13.66 6.13 4.92
N LEU A 119 -12.79 7.11 4.63
CA LEU A 119 -11.56 7.36 5.39
C LEU A 119 -11.86 7.81 6.83
N VAL A 120 -12.84 8.69 7.04
CA VAL A 120 -13.28 9.13 8.37
C VAL A 120 -13.82 7.93 9.17
N VAL A 121 -14.70 7.13 8.56
CA VAL A 121 -15.24 5.91 9.18
C VAL A 121 -14.10 4.94 9.48
N GLY A 122 -13.17 4.73 8.54
CA GLY A 122 -11.99 3.87 8.72
C GLY A 122 -11.12 4.31 9.89
N SER A 123 -10.93 5.62 10.07
CA SER A 123 -10.22 6.19 11.23
C SER A 123 -10.95 5.89 12.55
N LEU A 124 -12.27 6.10 12.60
CA LEU A 124 -13.09 5.86 13.80
C LEU A 124 -13.06 4.39 14.23
N PHE A 125 -13.09 3.46 13.28
CA PHE A 125 -13.01 2.02 13.53
C PHE A 125 -11.56 1.50 13.63
N ARG A 126 -10.55 2.40 13.61
CA ARG A 126 -9.11 2.06 13.71
C ARG A 126 -8.67 1.04 12.67
N LEU A 127 -9.04 1.26 11.44
CA LEU A 127 -8.74 0.38 10.32
C LEU A 127 -7.30 0.56 9.77
N GLY A 128 -6.37 1.15 10.55
CA GLY A 128 -4.96 1.32 10.17
C GLY A 128 -4.24 0.03 9.77
N TRP A 129 -4.75 -1.12 10.22
CA TRP A 129 -4.25 -2.44 9.82
C TRP A 129 -4.52 -2.79 8.34
N ILE A 130 -5.54 -2.18 7.71
CA ILE A 130 -5.86 -2.40 6.28
C ILE A 130 -4.67 -2.02 5.39
N ALA A 131 -3.88 -1.03 5.82
CA ALA A 131 -2.66 -0.65 5.12
C ALA A 131 -1.64 -1.80 4.98
N ASN A 132 -1.73 -2.84 5.80
CA ASN A 132 -0.87 -4.01 5.75
C ASN A 132 -1.39 -5.10 4.77
N LEU A 133 -2.58 -4.93 4.18
CA LEU A 133 -3.13 -5.90 3.22
C LEU A 133 -2.40 -5.89 1.88
N LEU A 134 -1.77 -4.77 1.51
CA LEU A 134 -0.94 -4.72 0.31
C LEU A 134 0.51 -5.08 0.65
N SER A 135 0.98 -6.18 0.06
CA SER A 135 2.39 -6.55 0.14
C SER A 135 3.28 -5.57 -0.63
N THR A 136 4.53 -5.44 -0.23
CA THR A 136 5.49 -4.57 -0.93
C THR A 136 5.63 -4.90 -2.42
N PRO A 137 5.75 -6.17 -2.85
CA PRO A 137 5.81 -6.50 -4.28
C PRO A 137 4.60 -6.04 -5.07
N VAL A 138 3.39 -6.25 -4.54
CA VAL A 138 2.15 -5.80 -5.20
C VAL A 138 2.08 -4.28 -5.29
N THR A 139 2.47 -3.57 -4.23
CA THR A 139 2.55 -2.10 -4.25
C THR A 139 3.53 -1.59 -5.30
N VAL A 140 4.70 -2.23 -5.44
CA VAL A 140 5.71 -1.88 -6.46
C VAL A 140 5.17 -2.15 -7.87
N GLY A 141 4.50 -3.28 -8.08
CA GLY A 141 3.85 -3.62 -9.35
C GLY A 141 2.72 -2.65 -9.71
N PHE A 142 1.89 -2.30 -8.73
CA PHE A 142 0.84 -1.29 -8.86
C PHE A 142 1.40 0.06 -9.30
N LEU A 143 2.43 0.57 -8.62
CA LEU A 143 3.06 1.84 -8.97
C LEU A 143 3.72 1.80 -10.36
N ALA A 144 4.33 0.69 -10.74
CA ALA A 144 4.90 0.52 -12.08
C ALA A 144 3.82 0.54 -13.17
N GLY A 145 2.68 -0.15 -12.96
CA GLY A 145 1.54 -0.13 -13.87
C GLY A 145 0.94 1.28 -14.03
N ILE A 146 0.71 1.98 -12.93
CA ILE A 146 0.24 3.39 -12.94
C ILE A 146 1.23 4.30 -13.68
N ALA A 147 2.53 4.13 -13.46
CA ALA A 147 3.54 4.92 -14.16
C ALA A 147 3.45 4.74 -15.68
N VAL A 148 3.24 3.52 -16.17
CA VAL A 148 3.02 3.27 -17.61
C VAL A 148 1.77 3.99 -18.12
N HIS A 149 0.67 3.96 -17.34
CA HIS A 149 -0.54 4.72 -17.69
C HIS A 149 -0.29 6.22 -17.79
N ILE A 150 0.46 6.81 -16.85
CA ILE A 150 0.83 8.23 -16.89
C ILE A 150 1.69 8.52 -18.12
N LEU A 151 2.73 7.70 -18.38
CA LEU A 151 3.60 7.87 -19.54
C LEU A 151 2.79 7.89 -20.85
N VAL A 152 1.95 6.89 -21.07
CA VAL A 152 1.15 6.76 -22.29
C VAL A 152 0.11 7.89 -22.40
N SER A 153 -0.52 8.30 -21.30
CA SER A 153 -1.55 9.35 -21.32
C SER A 153 -0.98 10.76 -21.54
N GLN A 154 0.27 11.01 -21.11
CA GLN A 154 0.90 12.32 -21.25
C GLN A 154 1.68 12.48 -22.56
N MET A 155 2.07 11.38 -23.19
CA MET A 155 2.86 11.41 -24.42
C MET A 155 2.20 12.21 -25.56
N PRO A 156 0.89 12.11 -25.83
CA PRO A 156 0.24 12.93 -26.87
C PRO A 156 0.40 14.42 -26.62
N GLY A 157 0.17 14.88 -25.38
CA GLY A 157 0.34 16.28 -25.01
C GLY A 157 1.77 16.79 -25.14
N VAL A 158 2.77 15.93 -24.86
CA VAL A 158 4.20 16.25 -25.02
C VAL A 158 4.62 16.25 -26.48
N LEU A 159 4.01 15.43 -27.31
CA LEU A 159 4.27 15.36 -28.75
C LEU A 159 3.44 16.36 -29.58
N GLY A 160 2.41 16.97 -28.99
CA GLY A 160 1.46 17.84 -29.70
C GLY A 160 0.49 17.09 -30.60
N LEU A 161 0.19 15.83 -30.24
CA LEU A 161 -0.73 14.94 -30.95
C LEU A 161 -2.12 14.92 -30.30
N PRO A 162 -3.17 14.55 -31.04
CA PRO A 162 -4.48 14.30 -30.45
C PRO A 162 -4.40 13.11 -29.48
N ALA A 163 -5.21 13.16 -28.40
CA ALA A 163 -5.24 12.08 -27.43
C ALA A 163 -5.91 10.84 -28.01
N PRO A 164 -5.23 9.69 -28.07
CA PRO A 164 -5.81 8.44 -28.54
C PRO A 164 -6.86 7.91 -27.56
N HIS A 165 -7.86 7.19 -28.11
CA HIS A 165 -8.96 6.62 -27.36
C HIS A 165 -8.88 5.08 -27.35
N GLY A 166 -9.53 4.44 -26.37
CA GLY A 166 -9.61 2.98 -26.28
C GLY A 166 -8.66 2.33 -25.27
N PRO A 167 -8.51 1.01 -25.32
CA PRO A 167 -7.62 0.24 -24.47
C PRO A 167 -6.16 0.67 -24.58
N MET A 168 -5.35 0.38 -23.54
CA MET A 168 -3.96 0.84 -23.45
C MET A 168 -3.11 0.44 -24.66
N LEU A 169 -3.24 -0.80 -25.13
CA LEU A 169 -2.46 -1.29 -26.28
C LEU A 169 -2.80 -0.57 -27.58
N ASP A 170 -4.10 -0.27 -27.79
CA ASP A 170 -4.55 0.48 -28.98
C ASP A 170 -4.04 1.91 -28.93
N ARG A 171 -4.06 2.55 -27.76
CA ARG A 171 -3.50 3.90 -27.55
C ARG A 171 -2.00 3.96 -27.86
N ILE A 172 -1.23 2.95 -27.45
CA ILE A 172 0.20 2.85 -27.77
C ILE A 172 0.40 2.68 -29.29
N ALA A 173 -0.39 1.81 -29.91
CA ALA A 173 -0.30 1.58 -31.35
C ALA A 173 -0.69 2.83 -32.17
N GLU A 174 -1.75 3.53 -31.78
CA GLU A 174 -2.18 4.78 -32.41
C GLU A 174 -1.13 5.88 -32.26
N LEU A 175 -0.58 6.04 -31.06
CA LEU A 175 0.50 6.98 -30.81
C LEU A 175 1.73 6.71 -31.69
N ALA A 176 2.12 5.42 -31.83
CA ALA A 176 3.23 5.02 -32.67
C ALA A 176 3.02 5.34 -34.16
N ARG A 177 1.77 5.22 -34.67
CA ARG A 177 1.44 5.54 -36.06
C ARG A 177 1.52 7.03 -36.37
N HIS A 178 1.24 7.91 -35.39
CA HIS A 178 1.19 9.36 -35.56
C HIS A 178 2.47 10.08 -35.11
N LEU A 179 3.53 9.34 -34.74
CA LEU A 179 4.79 9.96 -34.30
C LEU A 179 5.40 10.94 -35.30
N GLY A 180 5.19 10.68 -36.62
CA GLY A 180 5.67 11.58 -37.69
C GLY A 180 4.97 12.93 -37.77
N GLU A 181 3.82 13.10 -37.09
CA GLU A 181 3.04 14.34 -37.04
C GLU A 181 3.38 15.20 -35.83
N ALA A 182 4.36 14.77 -35.02
CA ALA A 182 4.73 15.46 -33.77
C ALA A 182 5.22 16.88 -34.02
N ASN A 183 4.73 17.83 -33.22
CA ASN A 183 5.13 19.22 -33.30
C ASN A 183 6.49 19.42 -32.59
N VAL A 184 7.53 19.77 -33.34
CA VAL A 184 8.91 19.90 -32.84
C VAL A 184 9.03 20.90 -31.68
N PHE A 185 8.28 22.00 -31.70
CA PHE A 185 8.29 22.97 -30.60
C PHE A 185 7.66 22.41 -29.32
N THR A 186 6.55 21.68 -29.46
CA THR A 186 5.86 21.02 -28.36
C THR A 186 6.74 19.94 -27.74
N VAL A 187 7.39 19.12 -28.58
CA VAL A 187 8.38 18.10 -28.16
C VAL A 187 9.54 18.76 -27.39
N GLY A 188 10.11 19.84 -27.95
CA GLY A 188 11.22 20.57 -27.30
C GLY A 188 10.83 21.13 -25.93
N ILE A 189 9.62 21.65 -25.76
CA ILE A 189 9.10 22.13 -24.48
C ILE A 189 8.92 20.98 -23.49
N GLY A 190 8.22 19.91 -23.88
CA GLY A 190 7.91 18.80 -22.98
C GLY A 190 9.15 18.07 -22.47
N PHE A 191 10.04 17.65 -23.37
CA PHE A 191 11.31 17.01 -22.99
C PHE A 191 12.31 17.97 -22.39
N GLY A 192 12.29 19.26 -22.76
CA GLY A 192 13.08 20.31 -22.13
C GLY A 192 12.71 20.46 -20.64
N VAL A 193 11.42 20.53 -20.32
CA VAL A 193 10.96 20.57 -18.92
C VAL A 193 11.31 19.28 -18.19
N LEU A 194 11.10 18.11 -18.79
CA LEU A 194 11.51 16.83 -18.23
C LEU A 194 13.01 16.84 -17.86
N ALA A 195 13.87 17.33 -18.77
CA ALA A 195 15.31 17.41 -18.56
C ALA A 195 15.65 18.38 -17.42
N VAL A 196 15.04 19.57 -17.38
CA VAL A 196 15.24 20.55 -16.31
C VAL A 196 14.88 19.96 -14.95
N VAL A 197 13.74 19.28 -14.85
CA VAL A 197 13.30 18.64 -13.59
C VAL A 197 14.28 17.55 -13.18
N ALA A 198 14.65 16.66 -14.10
CA ALA A 198 15.58 15.57 -13.83
C ALA A 198 16.97 16.06 -13.40
N ILE A 199 17.53 17.07 -14.10
CA ILE A 199 18.82 17.65 -13.75
C ILE A 199 18.75 18.35 -12.39
N SER A 200 17.71 19.13 -12.14
CA SER A 200 17.53 19.83 -10.86
C SER A 200 17.51 18.85 -9.69
N GLU A 201 16.83 17.72 -9.82
CA GLU A 201 16.75 16.70 -8.76
C GLU A 201 18.09 15.98 -8.52
N THR A 202 18.89 15.76 -9.59
CA THR A 202 20.25 15.19 -9.43
C THR A 202 21.19 16.14 -8.71
N VAL A 203 21.00 17.46 -8.85
CA VAL A 203 21.80 18.49 -8.16
C VAL A 203 21.34 18.64 -6.71
N SER A 204 20.05 18.83 -6.49
CA SER A 204 19.46 18.89 -5.14
C SER A 204 17.93 18.76 -5.21
N ALA A 205 17.37 17.88 -4.38
CA ALA A 205 15.93 17.74 -4.22
C ALA A 205 15.23 19.04 -3.71
N LYS A 206 15.99 20.00 -3.20
CA LYS A 206 15.48 21.31 -2.75
C LYS A 206 15.26 22.31 -3.89
N ILE A 207 15.82 22.04 -5.08
CA ILE A 207 15.65 22.92 -6.25
C ILE A 207 14.27 22.63 -6.85
N PRO A 208 13.38 23.62 -6.97
CA PRO A 208 12.05 23.44 -7.54
C PRO A 208 12.09 23.35 -9.07
N GLY A 209 12.73 22.27 -9.58
CA GLY A 209 12.98 22.08 -11.02
C GLY A 209 11.71 22.13 -11.86
N ALA A 210 10.60 21.60 -11.35
CA ALA A 210 9.30 21.65 -12.03
C ALA A 210 8.79 23.09 -12.20
N LEU A 211 8.93 23.95 -11.19
CA LEU A 211 8.57 25.36 -11.29
C LEU A 211 9.50 26.10 -12.24
N ILE A 212 10.81 25.88 -12.14
CA ILE A 212 11.81 26.48 -13.03
C ILE A 212 11.51 26.10 -14.49
N GLY A 213 11.30 24.81 -14.76
CA GLY A 213 10.95 24.32 -16.09
C GLY A 213 9.64 24.91 -16.61
N LEU A 214 8.62 25.01 -15.75
CA LEU A 214 7.33 25.61 -16.11
C LEU A 214 7.45 27.09 -16.46
N VAL A 215 8.17 27.87 -15.63
CA VAL A 215 8.39 29.31 -15.87
C VAL A 215 9.22 29.53 -17.15
N ALA A 216 10.30 28.76 -17.34
CA ALA A 216 11.12 28.83 -18.53
C ALA A 216 10.33 28.49 -19.81
N ALA A 217 9.54 27.41 -19.77
CA ALA A 217 8.69 27.00 -20.89
C ALA A 217 7.61 28.04 -21.21
N THR A 218 6.94 28.59 -20.18
CA THR A 218 5.93 29.63 -20.36
C THR A 218 6.56 30.91 -20.95
N SER A 219 7.72 31.32 -20.46
CA SER A 219 8.46 32.48 -21.00
C SER A 219 8.85 32.26 -22.46
N ALA A 220 9.35 31.07 -22.81
CA ALA A 220 9.69 30.71 -24.18
C ALA A 220 8.50 30.76 -25.12
N VAL A 221 7.32 30.24 -24.68
CA VAL A 221 6.08 30.29 -25.47
C VAL A 221 5.65 31.74 -25.74
N VAL A 222 5.66 32.59 -24.73
CA VAL A 222 5.24 34.00 -24.87
C VAL A 222 6.22 34.78 -25.75
N TRP A 223 7.53 34.69 -25.48
CA TRP A 223 8.53 35.49 -26.23
C TRP A 223 8.71 35.04 -27.68
N ALA A 224 8.70 33.75 -27.93
CA ALA A 224 8.86 33.20 -29.29
C ALA A 224 7.56 33.06 -30.07
N GLY A 225 6.38 33.41 -29.49
CA GLY A 225 5.08 33.30 -30.09
C GLY A 225 4.72 31.88 -30.51
N LEU A 226 5.08 30.89 -29.71
CA LEU A 226 4.99 29.48 -30.07
C LEU A 226 3.53 28.96 -30.11
N GLU A 227 2.58 29.69 -29.51
CA GLU A 227 1.14 29.39 -29.66
C GLU A 227 0.72 29.44 -31.15
N ALA A 228 1.21 30.45 -31.90
CA ALA A 228 0.98 30.55 -33.33
C ALA A 228 1.66 29.43 -34.15
N LYS A 229 2.61 28.70 -33.57
CA LYS A 229 3.30 27.54 -34.14
C LYS A 229 2.71 26.20 -33.70
N GLY A 230 1.50 26.21 -33.10
CA GLY A 230 0.75 25.02 -32.73
C GLY A 230 1.04 24.47 -31.32
N VAL A 231 1.77 25.22 -30.47
CA VAL A 231 1.94 24.83 -29.06
C VAL A 231 0.67 25.11 -28.28
N GLY A 232 0.03 24.05 -27.80
CA GLY A 232 -1.18 24.17 -26.99
C GLY A 232 -0.88 24.69 -25.58
N VAL A 233 -1.67 25.68 -25.12
CA VAL A 233 -1.58 26.24 -23.76
C VAL A 233 -2.81 25.91 -22.92
N VAL A 234 -2.73 26.14 -21.62
CA VAL A 234 -3.83 25.88 -20.66
C VAL A 234 -5.07 26.72 -20.98
N GLY A 235 -4.88 27.96 -21.44
CA GLY A 235 -5.98 28.89 -21.72
C GLY A 235 -6.50 29.61 -20.48
N THR A 236 -7.71 30.17 -20.58
CA THR A 236 -8.29 30.97 -19.50
C THR A 236 -8.62 30.13 -18.28
N ILE A 237 -8.08 30.53 -17.12
CA ILE A 237 -8.38 29.94 -15.80
C ILE A 237 -9.26 30.93 -15.05
N SER A 238 -10.36 30.44 -14.49
CA SER A 238 -11.20 31.25 -13.58
C SER A 238 -10.51 31.37 -12.23
N GLY A 239 -10.25 32.59 -11.80
CA GLY A 239 -9.74 32.89 -10.46
C GLY A 239 -10.84 32.90 -9.38
N THR A 240 -12.04 32.51 -9.71
CA THR A 240 -13.16 32.48 -8.75
C THR A 240 -13.09 31.23 -7.88
N LEU A 241 -13.29 31.43 -6.58
CA LEU A 241 -13.45 30.33 -5.65
C LEU A 241 -14.84 29.70 -5.81
N PRO A 242 -14.93 28.37 -5.88
CA PRO A 242 -16.23 27.71 -5.91
C PRO A 242 -16.94 27.90 -4.57
N ALA A 243 -18.23 28.18 -4.61
CA ALA A 243 -19.06 28.10 -3.42
C ALA A 243 -19.20 26.63 -2.98
N PRO A 244 -19.25 26.36 -1.68
CA PRO A 244 -19.55 25.01 -1.22
C PRO A 244 -20.87 24.53 -1.82
N SER A 245 -20.83 23.38 -2.49
CA SER A 245 -22.02 22.81 -3.14
C SER A 245 -22.05 21.31 -2.95
N PHE A 246 -23.26 20.75 -2.92
CA PHE A 246 -23.46 19.31 -2.91
C PHE A 246 -23.73 18.86 -4.36
N PRO A 247 -23.17 17.71 -4.81
CA PRO A 247 -23.36 17.28 -6.18
C PRO A 247 -24.80 16.85 -6.44
N ASP A 248 -25.40 17.38 -7.50
CA ASP A 248 -26.72 16.98 -7.96
C ASP A 248 -26.60 15.76 -8.89
N ILE A 249 -26.59 14.57 -8.29
CA ILE A 249 -26.55 13.29 -9.01
C ILE A 249 -27.64 12.35 -8.50
N SER A 250 -28.07 11.42 -9.35
CA SER A 250 -29.11 10.45 -9.00
C SER A 250 -28.66 9.52 -7.85
N PRO A 251 -29.59 9.01 -7.02
CA PRO A 251 -29.27 8.01 -5.99
C PRO A 251 -28.59 6.76 -6.55
N GLU A 252 -28.93 6.36 -7.78
CA GLU A 252 -28.31 5.24 -8.47
C GLU A 252 -26.81 5.50 -8.76
N SER A 253 -26.45 6.73 -9.10
CA SER A 253 -25.05 7.13 -9.33
C SER A 253 -24.21 7.02 -8.06
N TRP A 254 -24.77 7.39 -6.89
CA TRP A 254 -24.10 7.19 -5.61
C TRP A 254 -23.75 5.71 -5.36
N VAL A 255 -24.69 4.79 -5.65
CA VAL A 255 -24.46 3.35 -5.48
C VAL A 255 -23.41 2.84 -6.48
N LYS A 256 -23.45 3.29 -7.73
CA LYS A 256 -22.47 2.93 -8.76
C LYS A 256 -21.04 3.38 -8.42
N LEU A 257 -20.90 4.49 -7.69
CA LEU A 257 -19.60 5.01 -7.25
C LEU A 257 -19.00 4.26 -6.06
N LEU A 258 -19.79 3.52 -5.26
CA LEU A 258 -19.31 2.86 -4.03
C LEU A 258 -18.12 1.92 -4.25
N PRO A 259 -18.10 1.01 -5.25
CA PRO A 259 -16.95 0.14 -5.48
C PRO A 259 -15.68 0.92 -5.78
N LEU A 260 -15.78 1.96 -6.62
CA LEU A 260 -14.67 2.84 -6.97
C LEU A 260 -14.20 3.64 -5.76
N ALA A 261 -15.12 4.17 -4.96
CA ALA A 261 -14.81 4.91 -3.74
C ALA A 261 -14.08 4.03 -2.72
N LEU A 262 -14.55 2.79 -2.53
CA LEU A 262 -13.90 1.83 -1.63
C LEU A 262 -12.48 1.49 -2.10
N LEU A 263 -12.31 1.23 -3.39
CA LEU A 263 -11.01 0.96 -3.99
C LEU A 263 -10.02 2.12 -3.76
N ILE A 264 -10.45 3.36 -4.06
CA ILE A 264 -9.62 4.55 -3.86
C ILE A 264 -9.31 4.75 -2.39
N ALA A 265 -10.28 4.58 -1.50
CA ALA A 265 -10.07 4.71 -0.06
C ALA A 265 -9.01 3.73 0.45
N ILE A 266 -9.02 2.46 -0.01
CA ILE A 266 -7.97 1.48 0.34
C ILE A 266 -6.59 1.95 -0.15
N VAL A 267 -6.49 2.44 -1.40
CA VAL A 267 -5.22 2.94 -1.94
C VAL A 267 -4.73 4.15 -1.14
N VAL A 268 -5.62 5.10 -0.80
CA VAL A 268 -5.30 6.26 0.04
C VAL A 268 -4.85 5.82 1.43
N MET A 269 -5.53 4.86 2.07
CA MET A 269 -5.13 4.32 3.38
C MET A 269 -3.73 3.73 3.34
N VAL A 270 -3.44 2.90 2.33
CA VAL A 270 -2.11 2.27 2.16
C VAL A 270 -1.03 3.32 1.95
N GLN A 271 -1.25 4.28 1.06
CA GLN A 271 -0.27 5.31 0.75
C GLN A 271 -0.06 6.29 1.91
N THR A 272 -1.13 6.70 2.58
CA THR A 272 -1.06 7.54 3.78
C THR A 272 -0.27 6.84 4.89
N ALA A 273 -0.58 5.58 5.19
CA ALA A 273 0.13 4.81 6.21
C ALA A 273 1.62 4.62 5.86
N ALA A 274 1.93 4.30 4.60
CA ALA A 274 3.31 4.18 4.14
C ALA A 274 4.07 5.51 4.28
N THR A 275 3.43 6.63 3.94
CA THR A 275 4.01 7.97 4.05
C THR A 275 4.25 8.36 5.51
N THR A 276 3.24 8.16 6.37
CA THR A 276 3.33 8.44 7.81
C THR A 276 4.47 7.67 8.47
N ARG A 277 4.63 6.39 8.12
CA ARG A 277 5.70 5.53 8.66
C ARG A 277 7.09 5.90 8.11
N SER A 278 7.17 6.37 6.87
CA SER A 278 8.43 6.81 6.23
C SER A 278 8.92 8.15 6.78
N PHE A 279 8.01 9.00 7.21
CA PHE A 279 8.30 10.35 7.73
C PHE A 279 7.62 10.54 9.11
N PRO A 280 8.07 9.84 10.15
CA PRO A 280 7.45 9.92 11.46
C PRO A 280 7.66 11.32 12.07
N SER A 281 6.60 11.86 12.67
CA SER A 281 6.66 13.14 13.39
C SER A 281 7.59 13.10 14.59
N ASP A 282 7.65 11.97 15.27
CA ASP A 282 8.51 11.70 16.41
C ASP A 282 9.06 10.27 16.24
N PRO A 283 10.38 10.09 16.04
CA PRO A 283 10.96 8.76 15.86
C PRO A 283 10.76 7.83 17.06
N ASP A 284 10.58 8.40 18.26
CA ASP A 284 10.43 7.65 19.51
C ASP A 284 8.98 7.26 19.83
N GLN A 285 8.02 7.64 18.97
CA GLN A 285 6.61 7.35 19.18
C GLN A 285 6.00 6.63 17.95
N PRO A 286 5.10 5.66 18.19
CA PRO A 286 4.38 5.01 17.10
C PRO A 286 3.57 6.02 16.29
N ALA A 287 3.59 5.88 14.99
CA ALA A 287 2.85 6.72 14.07
C ALA A 287 1.32 6.51 14.24
N ASP A 288 0.58 7.59 14.44
CA ASP A 288 -0.88 7.58 14.57
C ASP A 288 -1.53 7.62 13.16
N VAL A 289 -1.49 6.47 12.48
CA VAL A 289 -1.97 6.31 11.11
C VAL A 289 -3.49 6.54 11.00
N ASP A 290 -4.25 6.09 12.01
CA ASP A 290 -5.70 6.26 12.01
C ASP A 290 -6.10 7.74 12.01
N ARG A 291 -5.35 8.56 12.74
CA ARG A 291 -5.59 10.00 12.74
C ARG A 291 -5.18 10.67 11.44
N ASP A 292 -4.18 10.17 10.78
CA ASP A 292 -3.80 10.68 9.45
C ASP A 292 -4.83 10.29 8.38
N PHE A 293 -5.53 9.15 8.54
CA PHE A 293 -6.71 8.83 7.73
C PHE A 293 -7.84 9.85 7.95
N LEU A 294 -8.06 10.26 9.20
CA LEU A 294 -9.05 11.30 9.50
C LEU A 294 -8.71 12.62 8.81
N GLY A 295 -7.43 13.00 8.81
CA GLY A 295 -6.93 14.19 8.14
C GLY A 295 -7.11 14.14 6.61
N ALA A 296 -6.73 13.03 5.98
CA ALA A 296 -6.91 12.81 4.54
C ALA A 296 -8.39 12.73 4.15
N GLY A 297 -9.21 12.10 5.02
CA GLY A 297 -10.67 12.04 4.87
C GLY A 297 -11.31 13.43 4.92
N ALA A 298 -10.94 14.24 5.91
CA ALA A 298 -11.39 15.64 6.00
C ALA A 298 -10.96 16.46 4.78
N GLY A 299 -9.72 16.25 4.30
CA GLY A 299 -9.24 16.85 3.06
C GLY A 299 -10.09 16.48 1.85
N SER A 300 -10.44 15.20 1.69
CA SER A 300 -11.31 14.73 0.61
C SER A 300 -12.74 15.25 0.72
N LEU A 301 -13.31 15.32 1.93
CA LEU A 301 -14.62 15.91 2.16
C LEU A 301 -14.65 17.40 1.77
N LEU A 302 -13.65 18.17 2.22
CA LEU A 302 -13.52 19.57 1.85
C LEU A 302 -13.29 19.72 0.33
N ALA A 303 -12.45 18.88 -0.28
CA ALA A 303 -12.23 18.89 -1.73
C ALA A 303 -13.55 18.68 -2.48
N GLY A 304 -14.36 17.70 -2.08
CA GLY A 304 -15.69 17.46 -2.64
C GLY A 304 -16.62 18.67 -2.47
N LEU A 305 -16.72 19.24 -1.26
CA LEU A 305 -17.56 20.41 -1.01
C LEU A 305 -17.17 21.64 -1.84
N PHE A 306 -15.89 21.80 -2.15
CA PHE A 306 -15.37 22.88 -2.99
C PHE A 306 -15.14 22.46 -4.46
N GLY A 307 -15.88 21.48 -4.95
CA GLY A 307 -15.95 21.14 -6.38
C GLY A 307 -14.72 20.42 -6.94
N ALA A 308 -13.88 19.83 -6.07
CA ALA A 308 -12.71 19.06 -6.48
C ALA A 308 -12.92 17.55 -6.29
N PHE A 309 -11.90 16.79 -6.63
CA PHE A 309 -11.85 15.34 -6.58
C PHE A 309 -11.11 14.81 -5.33
N PRO A 310 -11.11 13.47 -5.06
CA PRO A 310 -10.45 12.89 -3.89
C PRO A 310 -8.97 13.27 -3.79
N VAL A 311 -8.49 13.51 -2.57
CA VAL A 311 -7.09 13.85 -2.27
C VAL A 311 -6.37 12.69 -1.63
N ASN A 312 -5.03 12.71 -1.73
CA ASN A 312 -4.17 11.67 -1.18
C ASN A 312 -2.90 12.27 -0.56
N ALA A 313 -2.28 11.52 0.34
CA ALA A 313 -0.96 11.81 0.88
C ALA A 313 0.12 11.62 -0.20
N SER A 314 1.00 12.59 -0.36
CA SER A 314 2.10 12.53 -1.33
C SER A 314 3.44 12.29 -0.63
N PRO A 315 4.07 11.10 -0.79
CA PRO A 315 5.39 10.84 -0.22
C PRO A 315 6.47 11.83 -0.68
N PRO A 316 6.57 12.21 -1.99
CA PRO A 316 7.57 13.17 -2.44
C PRO A 316 7.41 14.55 -1.79
N ARG A 317 6.18 15.10 -1.76
CA ARG A 317 5.91 16.39 -1.13
C ARG A 317 6.16 16.37 0.38
N THR A 318 5.78 15.28 1.03
CA THR A 318 6.03 15.06 2.46
C THR A 318 7.53 14.99 2.76
N GLY A 319 8.31 14.30 1.91
CA GLY A 319 9.76 14.23 2.01
C GLY A 319 10.40 15.61 1.95
N ILE A 320 9.97 16.44 1.01
CA ILE A 320 10.48 17.82 0.86
C ILE A 320 10.19 18.67 2.10
N VAL A 321 8.98 18.59 2.66
CA VAL A 321 8.66 19.31 3.91
C VAL A 321 9.58 18.87 5.04
N SER A 322 9.84 17.56 5.16
CA SER A 322 10.76 17.02 6.16
C SER A 322 12.22 17.46 5.93
N GLU A 323 12.72 17.38 4.69
CA GLU A 323 14.09 17.71 4.33
C GLU A 323 14.41 19.21 4.39
N THR A 324 13.41 20.06 4.17
CA THR A 324 13.53 21.53 4.29
C THR A 324 13.34 22.03 5.72
N GLY A 325 13.11 21.12 6.67
CA GLY A 325 13.05 21.41 8.08
C GLY A 325 11.72 21.93 8.59
N GLY A 326 10.62 21.63 7.88
CA GLY A 326 9.26 21.91 8.37
C GLY A 326 9.02 21.31 9.74
N ARG A 327 8.31 22.02 10.60
CA ARG A 327 8.11 21.64 12.00
C ARG A 327 6.66 21.38 12.37
N SER A 328 5.75 21.88 11.54
CA SER A 328 4.31 21.72 11.75
C SER A 328 3.54 21.76 10.44
N GLN A 329 2.23 21.48 10.49
CA GLN A 329 1.33 21.64 9.34
C GLN A 329 1.14 23.10 8.89
N LEU A 330 1.74 24.07 9.60
CA LEU A 330 1.79 25.44 9.14
C LEU A 330 2.50 25.56 7.78
N SER A 331 3.51 24.75 7.52
CA SER A 331 4.17 24.67 6.20
C SER A 331 3.18 24.32 5.08
N GLY A 332 2.28 23.34 5.31
CA GLY A 332 1.21 22.98 4.38
C GLY A 332 0.19 24.13 4.17
N LEU A 333 -0.19 24.80 5.26
CA LEU A 333 -1.12 25.95 5.20
C LEU A 333 -0.50 27.17 4.49
N ILE A 334 0.78 27.43 4.69
CA ILE A 334 1.52 28.48 3.95
C ILE A 334 1.53 28.16 2.47
N ALA A 335 1.88 26.91 2.10
CA ALA A 335 1.86 26.48 0.70
C ALA A 335 0.47 26.62 0.09
N ALA A 336 -0.58 26.18 0.78
CA ALA A 336 -1.97 26.33 0.35
C ALA A 336 -2.36 27.81 0.15
N SER A 337 -1.91 28.68 1.05
CA SER A 337 -2.16 30.14 0.94
C SER A 337 -1.46 30.75 -0.28
N ILE A 338 -0.23 30.32 -0.58
CA ILE A 338 0.50 30.78 -1.77
C ILE A 338 -0.21 30.30 -3.04
N VAL A 339 -0.62 29.03 -3.10
CA VAL A 339 -1.37 28.46 -4.24
C VAL A 339 -2.69 29.20 -4.44
N LEU A 340 -3.40 29.49 -3.36
CA LEU A 340 -4.66 30.24 -3.40
C LEU A 340 -4.45 31.69 -3.87
N ALA A 341 -3.40 32.37 -3.38
CA ALA A 341 -3.04 33.70 -3.83
C ALA A 341 -2.66 33.70 -5.33
N LEU A 342 -1.92 32.70 -5.80
CA LEU A 342 -1.61 32.55 -7.21
C LEU A 342 -2.88 32.35 -8.06
N LEU A 343 -3.85 31.58 -7.58
CA LEU A 343 -5.11 31.37 -8.29
C LEU A 343 -5.93 32.67 -8.40
N ILE A 344 -6.02 33.44 -7.30
CA ILE A 344 -6.85 34.66 -7.26
C ILE A 344 -6.20 35.81 -8.04
N PHE A 345 -4.89 36.01 -7.84
CA PHE A 345 -4.17 37.17 -8.37
C PHE A 345 -3.32 36.85 -9.61
N GLY A 346 -2.94 35.58 -9.79
CA GLY A 346 -2.01 35.14 -10.83
C GLY A 346 -2.66 34.33 -11.95
N ALA A 347 -3.98 34.18 -11.99
CA ALA A 347 -4.68 33.37 -13.00
C ALA A 347 -4.33 33.79 -14.45
N ALA A 348 -4.11 35.08 -14.68
CA ALA A 348 -3.69 35.61 -15.99
C ALA A 348 -2.28 35.12 -16.42
N LEU A 349 -1.39 34.81 -15.47
CA LEU A 349 -0.05 34.26 -15.78
C LEU A 349 -0.14 32.79 -16.17
N LEU A 350 -1.08 32.07 -15.56
CA LEU A 350 -1.23 30.63 -15.78
C LEU A 350 -1.83 30.29 -17.15
N ARG A 351 -2.51 31.21 -17.84
CA ARG A 351 -3.16 30.96 -19.13
C ARG A 351 -2.19 30.57 -20.25
N HIS A 352 -0.94 31.06 -20.19
CA HIS A 352 0.09 30.80 -21.20
C HIS A 352 0.96 29.57 -20.89
N VAL A 353 0.67 28.85 -19.80
CA VAL A 353 1.40 27.64 -19.44
C VAL A 353 1.20 26.58 -20.53
N PRO A 354 2.30 26.07 -21.15
CA PRO A 354 2.16 25.08 -22.20
C PRO A 354 1.72 23.72 -21.62
N ASN A 355 0.79 23.08 -22.34
CA ASN A 355 0.32 21.74 -21.97
C ASN A 355 1.46 20.71 -21.96
N ALA A 356 2.39 20.83 -22.90
CA ALA A 356 3.58 19.98 -22.97
C ALA A 356 4.48 20.11 -21.73
N ALA A 357 4.57 21.31 -21.13
CA ALA A 357 5.35 21.50 -19.91
C ALA A 357 4.75 20.71 -18.74
N LEU A 358 3.42 20.74 -18.57
CA LEU A 358 2.73 19.95 -17.57
C LEU A 358 2.89 18.44 -17.82
N GLY A 359 2.84 18.03 -19.10
CA GLY A 359 3.14 16.66 -19.52
C GLY A 359 4.56 16.26 -19.15
N GLY A 360 5.57 17.12 -19.40
CA GLY A 360 6.97 16.88 -19.03
C GLY A 360 7.17 16.67 -17.53
N VAL A 361 6.47 17.45 -16.69
CA VAL A 361 6.47 17.26 -15.24
C VAL A 361 5.90 15.89 -14.87
N LEU A 362 4.77 15.48 -15.48
CA LEU A 362 4.15 14.18 -15.20
C LEU A 362 4.97 13.00 -15.73
N LEU A 363 5.67 13.14 -16.85
CA LEU A 363 6.61 12.13 -17.32
C LEU A 363 7.72 11.90 -16.30
N PHE A 364 8.25 12.98 -15.71
CA PHE A 364 9.23 12.86 -14.63
C PHE A 364 8.65 12.15 -13.40
N VAL A 365 7.44 12.54 -12.97
CA VAL A 365 6.75 11.89 -11.84
C VAL A 365 6.54 10.41 -12.11
N ALA A 366 6.12 10.03 -13.32
CA ALA A 366 5.94 8.64 -13.69
C ALA A 366 7.24 7.84 -13.61
N LEU A 367 8.35 8.37 -14.13
CA LEU A 367 9.67 7.72 -14.03
C LEU A 367 10.13 7.56 -12.57
N ARG A 368 9.83 8.52 -11.71
CA ARG A 368 10.17 8.50 -10.29
C ARG A 368 9.32 7.49 -9.50
N ILE A 369 8.06 7.30 -9.87
CA ILE A 369 7.14 6.32 -9.25
C ILE A 369 7.65 4.90 -9.48
N ILE A 370 8.30 4.61 -10.61
CA ILE A 370 8.90 3.30 -10.88
C ILE A 370 10.12 3.10 -9.98
N ARG A 371 9.99 2.20 -9.01
CA ARG A 371 11.06 1.90 -8.04
C ARG A 371 12.05 0.87 -8.58
N PHE A 372 12.79 1.21 -9.65
CA PHE A 372 13.70 0.29 -10.35
C PHE A 372 14.67 -0.45 -9.41
N ARG A 373 15.27 0.24 -8.43
CA ARG A 373 16.18 -0.38 -7.46
C ARG A 373 15.48 -1.45 -6.62
N GLN A 374 14.25 -1.17 -6.19
CA GLN A 374 13.47 -2.12 -5.38
C GLN A 374 13.03 -3.33 -6.21
N ILE A 375 12.61 -3.12 -7.47
CA ILE A 375 12.29 -4.20 -8.42
C ILE A 375 13.51 -5.11 -8.60
N ALA A 376 14.69 -4.53 -8.87
CA ALA A 376 15.94 -5.28 -9.04
C ALA A 376 16.35 -6.07 -7.78
N THR A 377 16.12 -5.49 -6.58
CA THR A 377 16.41 -6.16 -5.32
C THR A 377 15.48 -7.37 -5.12
N ILE A 378 14.18 -7.19 -5.33
CA ILE A 378 13.18 -8.27 -5.20
C ILE A 378 13.46 -9.38 -6.21
N TYR A 379 13.79 -9.04 -7.47
CA TYR A 379 14.16 -10.02 -8.49
C TYR A 379 15.32 -10.92 -8.05
N ARG A 380 16.35 -10.36 -7.39
CA ARG A 380 17.51 -11.10 -6.91
C ARG A 380 17.23 -11.97 -5.68
N GLN A 381 16.27 -11.57 -4.85
CA GLN A 381 15.97 -12.23 -3.58
C GLN A 381 14.84 -13.26 -3.67
N SER A 382 13.79 -12.97 -4.46
CA SER A 382 12.59 -13.79 -4.53
C SER A 382 11.92 -13.69 -5.90
N ILE A 383 12.14 -14.72 -6.74
CA ILE A 383 11.51 -14.78 -8.06
C ILE A 383 9.99 -14.84 -7.98
N GLY A 384 9.42 -15.48 -6.94
CA GLY A 384 7.97 -15.54 -6.73
C GLY A 384 7.36 -14.16 -6.47
N GLU A 385 8.03 -13.34 -5.65
CA GLU A 385 7.59 -11.97 -5.39
C GLU A 385 7.80 -11.06 -6.60
N PHE A 386 8.86 -11.28 -7.38
CA PHE A 386 9.04 -10.57 -8.65
C PHE A 386 7.93 -10.89 -9.65
N LEU A 387 7.47 -12.14 -9.73
CA LEU A 387 6.33 -12.50 -10.57
C LEU A 387 5.03 -11.81 -10.14
N LEU A 388 4.85 -11.54 -8.84
CA LEU A 388 3.73 -10.74 -8.36
C LEU A 388 3.82 -9.27 -8.83
N ILE A 389 5.04 -8.69 -8.85
CA ILE A 389 5.24 -7.34 -9.42
C ILE A 389 4.79 -7.33 -10.87
N VAL A 390 5.29 -8.28 -11.67
CA VAL A 390 4.98 -8.37 -13.11
C VAL A 390 3.49 -8.61 -13.34
N ALA A 391 2.87 -9.56 -12.61
CA ALA A 391 1.46 -9.87 -12.75
C ALA A 391 0.56 -8.66 -12.38
N THR A 392 0.89 -7.94 -11.30
CA THR A 392 0.14 -6.75 -10.89
C THR A 392 0.31 -5.61 -11.89
N ALA A 393 1.54 -5.34 -12.35
CA ALA A 393 1.79 -4.31 -13.36
C ALA A 393 1.08 -4.64 -14.67
N ALA A 394 1.15 -5.89 -15.14
CA ALA A 394 0.47 -6.35 -16.35
C ALA A 394 -1.06 -6.22 -16.23
N ALA A 395 -1.64 -6.61 -15.09
CA ALA A 395 -3.07 -6.45 -14.84
C ALA A 395 -3.52 -4.99 -14.97
N ILE A 396 -2.75 -4.05 -14.40
CA ILE A 396 -3.06 -2.61 -14.45
C ILE A 396 -2.88 -2.05 -15.86
N ILE A 397 -1.92 -2.55 -16.64
CA ILE A 397 -1.68 -2.08 -18.01
C ILE A 397 -2.74 -2.62 -18.98
N VAL A 398 -3.17 -3.87 -18.82
CA VAL A 398 -4.04 -4.55 -19.80
C VAL A 398 -5.52 -4.36 -19.50
N LEU A 399 -5.90 -4.38 -18.22
CA LEU A 399 -7.27 -4.20 -17.76
C LEU A 399 -7.60 -2.71 -17.55
N PRO A 400 -8.88 -2.33 -17.45
CA PRO A 400 -9.25 -1.05 -16.87
C PRO A 400 -8.56 -0.86 -15.51
N ILE A 401 -8.04 0.34 -15.23
CA ILE A 401 -7.14 0.59 -14.09
C ILE A 401 -7.76 0.13 -12.77
N GLU A 402 -9.05 0.43 -12.55
CA GLU A 402 -9.79 0.04 -11.36
C GLU A 402 -9.86 -1.48 -11.17
N GLN A 403 -10.02 -2.23 -12.27
CA GLN A 403 -10.01 -3.70 -12.24
C GLN A 403 -8.60 -4.24 -11.99
N GLY A 404 -7.59 -3.65 -12.65
CA GLY A 404 -6.18 -4.00 -12.45
C GLY A 404 -5.73 -3.82 -11.00
N VAL A 405 -6.18 -2.74 -10.35
CA VAL A 405 -5.91 -2.49 -8.92
C VAL A 405 -6.62 -3.51 -8.04
N ALA A 406 -7.89 -3.83 -8.32
CA ALA A 406 -8.63 -4.86 -7.59
C ALA A 406 -7.95 -6.23 -7.68
N VAL A 407 -7.47 -6.61 -8.89
CA VAL A 407 -6.67 -7.82 -9.11
C VAL A 407 -5.37 -7.77 -8.29
N GLY A 408 -4.67 -6.64 -8.25
CA GLY A 408 -3.46 -6.46 -7.44
C GLY A 408 -3.72 -6.70 -5.95
N ILE A 409 -4.80 -6.14 -5.40
CA ILE A 409 -5.22 -6.37 -4.00
C ILE A 409 -5.51 -7.86 -3.77
N ALA A 410 -6.27 -8.50 -4.68
CA ALA A 410 -6.57 -9.92 -4.59
C ALA A 410 -5.29 -10.79 -4.62
N LEU A 411 -4.35 -10.48 -5.52
CA LEU A 411 -3.05 -11.15 -5.58
C LEU A 411 -2.25 -11.00 -4.30
N SER A 412 -2.27 -9.81 -3.67
CA SER A 412 -1.60 -9.58 -2.38
C SER A 412 -2.16 -10.48 -1.28
N LEU A 413 -3.49 -10.53 -1.17
CA LEU A 413 -4.17 -11.37 -0.19
C LEU A 413 -3.91 -12.86 -0.44
N LEU A 414 -4.04 -13.30 -1.70
CA LEU A 414 -3.76 -14.69 -2.09
C LEU A 414 -2.30 -15.07 -1.81
N HIS A 415 -1.35 -14.18 -2.07
CA HIS A 415 0.05 -14.43 -1.75
C HIS A 415 0.28 -14.54 -0.23
N GLY A 416 -0.34 -13.68 0.56
CA GLY A 416 -0.30 -13.76 2.02
C GLY A 416 -0.86 -15.09 2.55
N ILE A 417 -2.01 -15.51 2.03
CA ILE A 417 -2.61 -16.82 2.34
C ILE A 417 -1.67 -17.95 1.92
N TRP A 418 -1.21 -17.94 0.68
CA TRP A 418 -0.30 -18.94 0.14
C TRP A 418 1.00 -19.08 0.93
N SER A 419 1.61 -17.98 1.34
CA SER A 419 2.85 -18.00 2.12
C SER A 419 2.66 -18.62 3.50
N THR A 420 1.49 -18.41 4.11
CA THR A 420 1.14 -18.94 5.44
C THR A 420 0.73 -20.41 5.38
N THR A 421 0.15 -20.87 4.26
CA THR A 421 -0.36 -22.25 4.11
C THR A 421 0.70 -23.25 3.67
N ARG A 422 1.83 -22.81 3.14
CA ARG A 422 2.95 -23.65 2.69
C ARG A 422 3.81 -24.21 3.83
N ALA A 423 3.27 -24.29 5.03
CA ALA A 423 3.97 -24.93 6.12
C ALA A 423 4.24 -26.40 5.77
N ARG A 424 5.51 -26.78 5.74
CA ARG A 424 5.94 -28.17 5.48
C ARG A 424 6.05 -28.93 6.79
N LEU A 425 5.76 -30.23 6.71
CA LEU A 425 6.11 -31.16 7.76
C LEU A 425 7.62 -31.10 8.01
N ILE A 426 8.02 -30.93 9.26
CA ILE A 426 9.41 -30.92 9.69
C ILE A 426 9.66 -32.14 10.56
N GLN A 427 10.69 -32.91 10.22
CA GLN A 427 11.21 -33.97 11.09
C GLN A 427 12.22 -33.39 12.07
N PHE A 428 12.25 -33.96 13.27
CA PHE A 428 13.19 -33.60 14.32
C PHE A 428 14.09 -34.77 14.63
N ASP A 429 15.40 -34.50 14.72
CA ASP A 429 16.43 -35.45 15.14
C ASP A 429 16.91 -35.10 16.55
N HIS A 430 17.26 -36.13 17.33
CA HIS A 430 17.81 -35.96 18.67
C HIS A 430 19.28 -35.49 18.58
N LYS A 431 19.67 -34.49 19.35
CA LYS A 431 21.07 -34.06 19.46
C LYS A 431 21.80 -34.93 20.49
N PRO A 432 22.92 -35.61 20.11
CA PRO A 432 23.66 -36.47 21.01
C PRO A 432 24.01 -35.76 22.31
N ASP A 433 24.01 -36.48 23.41
CA ASP A 433 24.35 -36.05 24.77
C ASP A 433 23.49 -34.86 25.28
N THR A 434 22.32 -34.65 24.73
CA THR A 434 21.39 -33.60 25.16
C THR A 434 19.96 -34.14 25.25
N THR A 435 19.04 -33.35 25.81
CA THR A 435 17.58 -33.59 25.76
C THR A 435 16.89 -32.83 24.62
N ILE A 436 17.70 -32.27 23.68
CA ILE A 436 17.25 -31.37 22.64
C ILE A 436 16.88 -32.17 21.37
N TRP A 437 15.69 -31.92 20.86
CA TRP A 437 15.25 -32.36 19.54
C TRP A 437 15.24 -31.14 18.61
N TRP A 438 15.96 -31.24 17.49
CA TRP A 438 16.15 -30.12 16.58
C TRP A 438 15.67 -30.48 15.18
N PRO A 439 15.13 -29.53 14.39
CA PRO A 439 14.79 -29.77 12.98
C PRO A 439 15.94 -30.44 12.24
N SER A 440 15.61 -31.52 11.52
CA SER A 440 16.58 -32.29 10.72
C SER A 440 17.26 -31.37 9.72
N ASN A 441 18.59 -31.28 9.79
CA ASN A 441 19.39 -30.39 8.95
C ASN A 441 20.67 -31.12 8.48
N PRO A 442 20.92 -31.21 7.17
CA PRO A 442 22.12 -31.85 6.65
C PRO A 442 23.44 -31.30 7.21
N ASN A 443 23.46 -30.01 7.54
CA ASN A 443 24.63 -29.32 8.07
C ASN A 443 24.83 -29.52 9.58
N MET A 444 23.80 -30.06 10.26
CA MET A 444 23.83 -30.32 11.70
C MET A 444 23.15 -31.67 11.99
N PRO A 445 23.74 -32.77 11.61
CA PRO A 445 23.13 -34.09 11.76
C PRO A 445 22.81 -34.40 13.23
N GLY A 446 21.66 -35.03 13.44
CA GLY A 446 21.24 -35.57 14.72
C GLY A 446 21.05 -37.09 14.61
N GLU A 447 20.72 -37.71 15.73
CA GLU A 447 20.45 -39.14 15.81
C GLU A 447 18.96 -39.42 15.68
N ARG A 448 18.58 -40.40 14.88
CA ARG A 448 17.22 -40.93 14.82
C ARG A 448 17.09 -42.10 15.76
N LYS A 449 16.17 -42.03 16.68
CA LYS A 449 15.90 -43.15 17.58
C LYS A 449 15.06 -44.21 16.86
N PRO A 450 15.51 -45.49 16.80
CA PRO A 450 14.77 -46.54 16.10
C PRO A 450 13.34 -46.68 16.62
N GLY A 451 12.34 -46.72 15.72
CA GLY A 451 10.94 -46.85 16.07
C GLY A 451 10.25 -45.58 16.61
N VAL A 452 10.97 -44.46 16.61
CA VAL A 452 10.41 -43.15 17.02
C VAL A 452 10.49 -42.17 15.86
N THR A 453 9.39 -41.51 15.59
CA THR A 453 9.33 -40.42 14.62
C THR A 453 8.80 -39.18 15.32
N VAL A 454 9.54 -38.09 15.20
CA VAL A 454 9.15 -36.79 15.75
C VAL A 454 8.94 -35.83 14.59
N VAL A 455 7.76 -35.24 14.54
CA VAL A 455 7.39 -34.30 13.48
C VAL A 455 6.67 -33.08 14.05
N GLY A 456 6.80 -31.96 13.39
CA GLY A 456 6.11 -30.73 13.74
C GLY A 456 5.69 -29.92 12.52
N LEU A 457 4.82 -28.96 12.78
CA LEU A 457 4.39 -27.95 11.81
C LEU A 457 4.75 -26.57 12.36
N GLN A 458 5.53 -25.81 11.59
CA GLN A 458 5.90 -24.44 11.99
C GLN A 458 4.91 -23.41 11.42
N ALA A 459 3.62 -23.61 11.70
CA ALA A 459 2.54 -22.68 11.34
C ALA A 459 1.28 -22.97 12.17
N PRO A 460 0.33 -22.02 12.24
CA PRO A 460 -1.02 -22.34 12.70
C PRO A 460 -1.60 -23.53 11.92
N LEU A 461 -2.21 -24.45 12.61
CA LEU A 461 -2.89 -25.59 11.97
C LEU A 461 -4.32 -25.18 11.61
N SER A 462 -4.63 -25.07 10.33
CA SER A 462 -5.88 -24.54 9.83
C SER A 462 -6.44 -25.37 8.67
N PHE A 463 -7.68 -25.09 8.28
CA PHE A 463 -8.32 -25.74 7.12
C PHE A 463 -7.48 -25.69 5.84
N LEU A 464 -6.55 -24.73 5.75
CA LEU A 464 -5.68 -24.54 4.58
C LEU A 464 -4.52 -25.54 4.49
N ASN A 465 -4.02 -26.05 5.62
CA ASN A 465 -2.83 -26.90 5.66
C ASN A 465 -3.01 -28.25 6.38
N ALA A 466 -4.09 -28.43 7.13
CA ALA A 466 -4.30 -29.63 7.94
C ALA A 466 -4.37 -30.92 7.10
N SER A 467 -5.02 -30.90 5.94
CA SER A 467 -5.09 -32.06 5.05
C SER A 467 -3.72 -32.46 4.49
N ASN A 468 -2.90 -31.47 4.10
CA ASN A 468 -1.54 -31.73 3.63
C ASN A 468 -0.67 -32.27 4.77
N PHE A 469 -0.77 -31.66 5.96
CA PHE A 469 -0.05 -32.14 7.15
C PHE A 469 -0.39 -33.61 7.47
N ARG A 470 -1.68 -33.97 7.44
CA ARG A 470 -2.12 -35.36 7.64
C ARG A 470 -1.53 -36.29 6.58
N ALA A 471 -1.61 -35.90 5.30
CA ALA A 471 -1.07 -36.72 4.20
C ALA A 471 0.44 -36.95 4.33
N ASP A 472 1.19 -35.88 4.61
CA ASP A 472 2.65 -35.93 4.77
C ASP A 472 3.05 -36.81 5.97
N VAL A 473 2.32 -36.75 7.11
CA VAL A 473 2.58 -37.61 8.27
C VAL A 473 2.33 -39.06 7.95
N LEU A 474 1.22 -39.38 7.30
CA LEU A 474 0.88 -40.75 6.93
C LEU A 474 1.85 -41.33 5.88
N GLU A 475 2.27 -40.54 4.92
CA GLU A 475 3.29 -40.93 3.94
C GLU A 475 4.63 -41.20 4.61
N LEU A 476 5.01 -40.34 5.55
CA LEU A 476 6.24 -40.53 6.34
C LEU A 476 6.21 -41.83 7.14
N ILE A 477 5.08 -42.15 7.81
CA ILE A 477 4.92 -43.38 8.58
C ILE A 477 5.01 -44.60 7.65
N LYS A 478 4.40 -44.56 6.46
CA LYS A 478 4.42 -45.66 5.49
C LYS A 478 5.80 -45.86 4.85
N SER A 479 6.54 -44.80 4.59
CA SER A 479 7.88 -44.84 3.95
C SER A 479 9.01 -45.12 4.94
N SER A 480 8.79 -44.99 6.24
CA SER A 480 9.82 -45.20 7.26
C SER A 480 10.13 -46.71 7.46
N MET A 481 11.42 -47.05 7.41
CA MET A 481 11.90 -48.41 7.74
C MET A 481 12.98 -48.36 8.84
N PRO A 482 12.77 -48.99 9.98
CA PRO A 482 11.55 -49.74 10.40
C PRO A 482 10.37 -48.84 10.63
N LYS A 483 9.15 -49.38 10.49
CA LYS A 483 7.89 -48.62 10.76
C LYS A 483 7.91 -48.05 12.20
N PRO A 484 7.59 -46.79 12.41
CA PRO A 484 7.62 -46.17 13.73
C PRO A 484 6.55 -46.79 14.63
N ARG A 485 6.92 -47.01 15.90
CA ARG A 485 5.98 -47.42 16.97
C ARG A 485 5.45 -46.23 17.75
N LEU A 486 6.19 -45.13 17.73
CA LEU A 486 5.84 -43.90 18.42
C LEU A 486 5.96 -42.72 17.45
N LEU A 487 4.88 -41.95 17.33
CA LEU A 487 4.83 -40.66 16.65
C LEU A 487 4.68 -39.57 17.72
N VAL A 488 5.60 -38.63 17.77
CA VAL A 488 5.51 -37.45 18.62
C VAL A 488 5.25 -36.23 17.74
N LEU A 489 4.12 -35.57 17.96
CA LEU A 489 3.79 -34.31 17.33
C LEU A 489 4.39 -33.17 18.14
N GLU A 490 5.40 -32.52 17.61
CA GLU A 490 6.02 -31.32 18.19
C GLU A 490 5.14 -30.10 17.84
N ALA A 491 4.54 -29.47 18.85
CA ALA A 491 3.46 -28.50 18.68
C ALA A 491 3.84 -27.06 19.04
N SER A 492 5.13 -26.76 19.26
CA SER A 492 5.55 -25.38 19.61
C SER A 492 5.25 -24.37 18.50
N GLY A 493 5.26 -24.81 17.23
CA GLY A 493 4.90 -24.00 16.09
C GLY A 493 3.39 -23.87 15.84
N ILE A 494 2.56 -24.66 16.53
CA ILE A 494 1.09 -24.64 16.37
C ILE A 494 0.50 -23.60 17.32
N LEU A 495 0.32 -22.38 16.80
CA LEU A 495 -0.19 -21.26 17.59
C LEU A 495 -1.71 -21.28 17.76
N GLU A 496 -2.43 -21.88 16.80
CA GLU A 496 -3.89 -21.93 16.74
C GLU A 496 -4.35 -23.17 15.97
N ILE A 497 -5.54 -23.68 16.28
CA ILE A 497 -6.18 -24.82 15.60
C ILE A 497 -7.62 -24.43 15.33
N ASP A 498 -8.05 -24.42 14.07
CA ASP A 498 -9.46 -24.22 13.72
C ASP A 498 -10.27 -25.52 13.77
N PHE A 499 -11.58 -25.43 13.59
CA PHE A 499 -12.48 -26.59 13.68
C PHE A 499 -12.12 -27.67 12.66
N THR A 500 -11.87 -27.31 11.40
CA THR A 500 -11.54 -28.25 10.33
C THR A 500 -10.22 -28.97 10.60
N ALA A 501 -9.23 -28.20 11.05
CA ALA A 501 -7.92 -28.75 11.43
C ALA A 501 -8.02 -29.70 12.62
N ALA A 502 -8.84 -29.36 13.61
CA ALA A 502 -9.11 -30.25 14.75
C ALA A 502 -9.69 -31.58 14.31
N GLN A 503 -10.70 -31.58 13.41
CA GLN A 503 -11.27 -32.81 12.87
C GLN A 503 -10.22 -33.63 12.09
N THR A 504 -9.43 -32.99 11.24
CA THR A 504 -8.34 -33.65 10.50
C THR A 504 -7.29 -34.25 11.43
N LEU A 505 -6.97 -33.57 12.54
CA LEU A 505 -6.03 -34.08 13.55
C LEU A 505 -6.63 -35.28 14.32
N LEU A 506 -7.92 -35.25 14.64
CA LEU A 506 -8.63 -36.39 15.22
C LEU A 506 -8.56 -37.63 14.31
N GLU A 507 -8.79 -37.44 13.02
CA GLU A 507 -8.70 -38.53 12.03
C GLU A 507 -7.26 -39.07 11.95
N LEU A 508 -6.25 -38.19 11.84
CA LEU A 508 -4.84 -38.57 11.82
C LEU A 508 -4.48 -39.44 13.04
N ILE A 509 -4.86 -39.01 14.24
CA ILE A 509 -4.55 -39.76 15.47
C ILE A 509 -5.25 -41.15 15.47
N LYS A 510 -6.50 -41.23 15.01
CA LYS A 510 -7.22 -42.49 14.90
C LYS A 510 -6.58 -43.45 13.90
N GLU A 511 -6.20 -42.95 12.74
CA GLU A 511 -5.51 -43.74 11.71
C GLU A 511 -4.15 -44.26 12.19
N CYS A 512 -3.33 -43.40 12.80
CA CYS A 512 -2.05 -43.81 13.36
C CYS A 512 -2.21 -44.94 14.39
N ARG A 513 -3.24 -44.84 15.26
CA ARG A 513 -3.54 -45.89 16.24
C ARG A 513 -4.03 -47.22 15.59
N ALA A 514 -4.88 -47.13 14.57
CA ALA A 514 -5.29 -48.29 13.81
C ALA A 514 -4.10 -49.00 13.16
N ASP A 515 -3.09 -48.26 12.75
CA ASP A 515 -1.84 -48.76 12.19
C ASP A 515 -0.81 -49.21 13.25
N GLY A 516 -1.21 -49.26 14.55
CA GLY A 516 -0.36 -49.70 15.65
C GLY A 516 0.69 -48.66 16.09
N VAL A 517 0.55 -47.39 15.66
CA VAL A 517 1.45 -46.30 16.03
C VAL A 517 0.88 -45.56 17.22
N THR A 518 1.61 -45.52 18.32
CA THR A 518 1.27 -44.70 19.49
C THR A 518 1.51 -43.22 19.14
N VAL A 519 0.52 -42.36 19.40
CA VAL A 519 0.66 -40.91 19.17
C VAL A 519 0.77 -40.19 20.49
N ALA A 520 1.72 -39.26 20.57
CA ALA A 520 1.87 -38.29 21.66
C ALA A 520 2.07 -36.89 21.10
N MET A 521 1.82 -35.89 21.90
CA MET A 521 2.10 -34.49 21.57
C MET A 521 3.07 -33.91 22.58
N ALA A 522 3.98 -33.06 22.12
CA ALA A 522 4.91 -32.37 22.97
C ALA A 522 4.90 -30.87 22.67
N ARG A 523 5.12 -30.08 23.74
CA ARG A 523 5.24 -28.61 23.62
C ARG A 523 4.02 -27.91 23.05
N LEU A 524 2.83 -28.30 23.47
CA LEU A 524 1.60 -27.55 23.17
C LEU A 524 1.57 -26.27 24.02
N GLU A 525 2.37 -25.28 23.65
CA GLU A 525 2.64 -24.08 24.47
C GLU A 525 1.58 -23.00 24.30
N SER A 526 0.97 -22.88 23.12
CA SER A 526 -0.02 -21.85 22.84
C SER A 526 -1.33 -22.07 23.63
N THR A 527 -1.74 -21.07 24.40
CA THR A 527 -3.02 -21.08 25.11
C THR A 527 -4.20 -21.22 24.16
N ARG A 528 -4.15 -20.59 22.97
CA ARG A 528 -5.20 -20.71 21.95
C ARG A 528 -5.32 -22.14 21.42
N ALA A 529 -4.19 -22.82 21.21
CA ALA A 529 -4.20 -24.20 20.77
C ALA A 529 -4.69 -25.14 21.89
N GLN A 530 -4.34 -24.88 23.15
CA GLN A 530 -4.87 -25.63 24.31
C GLN A 530 -6.39 -25.46 24.46
N ASP A 531 -6.89 -24.24 24.29
CA ASP A 531 -8.33 -23.96 24.32
C ASP A 531 -9.05 -24.66 23.17
N ALA A 532 -8.44 -24.73 21.98
CA ALA A 532 -8.98 -25.48 20.83
C ALA A 532 -9.03 -26.97 21.12
N PHE A 533 -8.01 -27.55 21.78
CA PHE A 533 -8.02 -28.95 22.22
C PHE A 533 -9.20 -29.25 23.15
N ALA A 534 -9.48 -28.38 24.10
CA ALA A 534 -10.63 -28.53 25.00
C ALA A 534 -11.96 -28.35 24.25
N ARG A 535 -12.06 -27.32 23.43
CA ARG A 535 -13.29 -26.94 22.71
C ARG A 535 -13.72 -27.98 21.68
N PHE A 536 -12.76 -28.56 20.94
CA PHE A 536 -13.04 -29.46 19.83
C PHE A 536 -12.91 -30.95 20.18
N GLY A 537 -12.82 -31.30 21.48
CA GLY A 537 -12.81 -32.70 21.95
C GLY A 537 -11.53 -33.48 21.64
N LEU A 538 -10.40 -32.82 21.33
CA LEU A 538 -9.13 -33.48 21.01
C LEU A 538 -8.59 -34.29 22.20
N TYR A 539 -8.89 -33.91 23.44
CA TYR A 539 -8.52 -34.68 24.64
C TYR A 539 -9.18 -36.06 24.77
N GLU A 540 -10.28 -36.31 24.06
CA GLU A 540 -10.92 -37.63 24.02
C GLU A 540 -10.06 -38.66 23.29
N VAL A 541 -9.36 -38.19 22.23
CA VAL A 541 -8.50 -39.03 21.41
C VAL A 541 -7.03 -38.92 21.85
N LEU A 542 -6.57 -37.78 22.31
CA LEU A 542 -5.24 -37.57 22.84
C LEU A 542 -5.35 -37.06 24.29
N PRO A 543 -5.47 -37.97 25.28
CA PRO A 543 -5.67 -37.56 26.66
C PRO A 543 -4.45 -36.85 27.24
N LYS A 544 -4.63 -36.12 28.35
CA LYS A 544 -3.60 -35.23 28.91
C LYS A 544 -2.29 -35.93 29.30
N ASP A 545 -2.35 -37.22 29.64
CA ASP A 545 -1.17 -38.05 29.93
C ASP A 545 -0.32 -38.37 28.68
N ARG A 546 -0.81 -38.04 27.47
CA ARG A 546 -0.11 -38.14 26.20
C ARG A 546 0.37 -36.77 25.68
N ILE A 547 0.24 -35.71 26.48
CA ILE A 547 0.74 -34.36 26.19
C ILE A 547 1.88 -34.04 27.13
N PHE A 548 3.06 -33.78 26.57
CA PHE A 548 4.31 -33.63 27.30
C PHE A 548 4.88 -32.21 27.17
N PHE A 549 5.62 -31.77 28.18
CA PHE A 549 6.31 -30.48 28.13
C PHE A 549 7.54 -30.49 27.22
N SER A 550 8.14 -31.65 26.97
CA SER A 550 9.26 -31.80 26.05
C SER A 550 9.14 -33.06 25.20
N VAL A 551 9.76 -33.04 24.02
CA VAL A 551 9.84 -34.20 23.13
C VAL A 551 10.62 -35.34 23.80
N ASP A 552 11.72 -35.01 24.48
CA ASP A 552 12.56 -36.03 25.14
C ASP A 552 11.80 -36.77 26.25
N ASP A 553 11.00 -36.05 27.06
CA ASP A 553 10.16 -36.67 28.09
C ASP A 553 9.09 -37.59 27.49
N ALA A 554 8.46 -37.17 26.36
CA ALA A 554 7.52 -38.00 25.63
C ALA A 554 8.18 -39.30 25.14
N VAL A 555 9.32 -39.19 24.48
CA VAL A 555 10.06 -40.33 23.94
C VAL A 555 10.52 -41.25 25.05
N ARG A 556 11.13 -40.74 26.12
CA ARG A 556 11.62 -41.53 27.24
C ARG A 556 10.52 -42.33 27.92
N LYS A 557 9.47 -41.62 28.38
CA LYS A 557 8.35 -42.27 29.13
C LYS A 557 7.60 -43.31 28.30
N LEU A 558 7.42 -43.07 27.01
CA LEU A 558 6.64 -43.98 26.16
C LEU A 558 7.46 -45.14 25.61
N THR A 559 8.80 -44.97 25.47
CA THR A 559 9.68 -46.09 25.07
C THR A 559 10.05 -46.98 26.26
N GLU A 560 10.21 -46.44 27.46
CA GLU A 560 10.43 -47.23 28.69
C GLU A 560 9.21 -48.06 29.04
N LYS A 561 8.00 -47.50 28.94
CA LYS A 561 6.72 -48.22 29.19
C LYS A 561 6.48 -49.37 28.19
N ALA A 562 6.99 -49.26 26.96
CA ALA A 562 6.95 -50.33 25.96
C ALA A 562 8.01 -51.42 26.18
N ARG A 563 9.03 -51.21 27.02
CA ARG A 563 10.07 -52.18 27.40
C ARG A 563 9.74 -52.99 28.65
N SER A 564 8.75 -52.52 29.45
CA SER A 564 8.24 -53.23 30.64
C SER A 564 6.92 -53.90 30.27
N PRO A 565 6.88 -55.14 29.76
CA PRO A 565 5.67 -55.86 29.62
C PRO A 565 5.21 -56.27 31.02
N GLU A 566 3.95 -56.01 31.32
CA GLU A 566 3.16 -56.48 32.45
C GLU A 566 3.73 -57.70 33.17
N SER A 567 4.37 -57.48 34.32
CA SER A 567 4.51 -58.49 35.36
C SER A 567 3.73 -57.98 36.59
N ASN A 568 2.39 -58.15 36.53
CA ASN A 568 1.56 -58.25 37.77
C ASN A 568 0.09 -58.47 37.39
N GLU A 569 -0.19 -59.67 36.93
CA GLU A 569 -1.47 -60.33 37.24
C GLU A 569 -1.16 -61.78 37.63
N VAL A 570 -0.81 -61.98 38.89
CA VAL A 570 -1.11 -63.15 39.70
C VAL A 570 -0.86 -62.79 41.17
N ARG A 571 -1.89 -62.33 41.85
CA ARG A 571 -2.22 -62.78 43.21
C ARG A 571 -3.61 -62.23 43.59
#